data_f4066c04bcf6b60256b0fd79c7c03947
#
_entry.id   f4066c04bcf6b60256b0fd79c7c03947
#
_cell.length_a   1.000
_cell.length_b   1.000
_cell.length_c   1.000
_cell.angle_alpha   90.00
_cell.angle_beta   90.00
_cell.angle_gamma   90.00
#
_symmetry.space_group_name_H-M   'P 1'
#
loop_
_entity.id
_entity.type
_entity.pdbx_description
1 polymer ?
#
loop_
_entity_poly.entity_id
_entity_poly.type
_entity_poly.pdbx_seq_one_letter_code
_entity_poly.pdbx_strand_id
1 'polypeptide(L)'
;EFNRLTTEGTATALLYYSVGLCAFCGIKIIVPAFYALQDTKTPAKIGVYSMLLNIILNLILMGPLQHGGLALATSIAAIFNVTVLTYLLRKRLGLMGGQKIFLSTLKLLFISGVMGIAVYFFNVTFFNPLAPLTTKIIILSTDIMIGIIIYGILSRLIQNEELSFLINLIQKRKNIIPVN
;
A
#
# COMPACT_ATOMS: atom_id res chain seq x y z
N GLU A 1 -27.29 -8.10 10.04
CA GLU A 1 -26.69 -7.99 11.40
C GLU A 1 -25.22 -8.32 11.31
N PHE A 2 -24.36 -7.33 11.54
CA PHE A 2 -22.92 -7.56 11.65
C PHE A 2 -22.64 -8.29 12.98
N ASN A 3 -22.43 -9.57 12.90
CA ASN A 3 -22.10 -10.40 14.06
C ASN A 3 -20.60 -10.25 14.36
N ARG A 4 -20.15 -10.43 15.60
CA ARG A 4 -18.73 -10.34 16.00
C ARG A 4 -17.83 -11.18 15.08
N LEU A 5 -18.25 -12.38 14.71
CA LEU A 5 -17.52 -13.28 13.79
C LEU A 5 -17.30 -12.67 12.39
N THR A 6 -18.31 -11.97 11.86
CA THR A 6 -18.18 -11.26 10.56
C THR A 6 -17.25 -10.07 10.64
N THR A 7 -17.24 -9.37 11.76
CA THR A 7 -16.34 -8.22 11.99
C THR A 7 -14.89 -8.69 12.09
N GLU A 8 -14.60 -9.75 12.83
CA GLU A 8 -13.24 -10.31 12.97
C GLU A 8 -12.73 -10.88 11.64
N GLY A 9 -13.59 -11.57 10.89
CA GLY A 9 -13.26 -12.07 9.56
C GLY A 9 -12.93 -10.94 8.57
N THR A 10 -13.70 -9.85 8.61
CA THR A 10 -13.46 -8.67 7.76
C THR A 10 -12.17 -7.95 8.15
N ALA A 11 -11.90 -7.77 9.45
CA ALA A 11 -10.66 -7.15 9.93
C ALA A 11 -9.43 -7.96 9.52
N THR A 12 -9.49 -9.28 9.64
CA THR A 12 -8.42 -10.19 9.22
C THR A 12 -8.19 -10.11 7.70
N ALA A 13 -9.26 -10.10 6.91
CA ALA A 13 -9.16 -9.95 5.46
C ALA A 13 -8.53 -8.60 5.07
N LEU A 14 -8.93 -7.50 5.72
CA LEU A 14 -8.34 -6.17 5.49
C LEU A 14 -6.84 -6.13 5.84
N LEU A 15 -6.43 -6.77 6.93
CA LEU A 15 -5.02 -6.92 7.29
C LEU A 15 -4.23 -7.63 6.19
N TYR A 16 -4.73 -8.73 5.66
CA TYR A 16 -4.06 -9.47 4.60
C TYR A 16 -4.04 -8.69 3.28
N TYR A 17 -5.09 -7.94 2.94
CA TYR A 17 -5.10 -7.06 1.77
C TYR A 17 -4.11 -5.90 1.92
N SER A 18 -3.94 -5.34 3.13
CA SER A 18 -3.02 -4.24 3.35
C SER A 18 -1.57 -4.59 3.02
N VAL A 19 -1.16 -5.85 3.27
CA VAL A 19 0.16 -6.37 2.88
C VAL A 19 0.36 -6.32 1.36
N GLY A 20 -0.68 -6.63 0.59
CA GLY A 20 -0.64 -6.60 -0.88
C GLY A 20 -0.74 -5.20 -1.50
N LEU A 21 -1.19 -4.20 -0.73
CA LEU A 21 -1.50 -2.87 -1.27
C LEU A 21 -0.30 -2.21 -1.95
N CYS A 22 0.89 -2.30 -1.35
CA CYS A 22 2.13 -1.81 -1.95
C CYS A 22 2.45 -2.50 -3.27
N ALA A 23 2.21 -3.80 -3.38
CA ALA A 23 2.42 -4.56 -4.60
C ALA A 23 1.44 -4.13 -5.70
N PHE A 24 0.16 -3.92 -5.38
CA PHE A 24 -0.82 -3.40 -6.33
C PHE A 24 -0.44 -2.01 -6.86
N CYS A 25 0.02 -1.12 -6.00
CA CYS A 25 0.54 0.19 -6.42
C CYS A 25 1.79 0.04 -7.32
N GLY A 26 2.71 -0.85 -6.96
CA GLY A 26 3.91 -1.15 -7.76
C GLY A 26 3.59 -1.65 -9.16
N ILE A 27 2.61 -2.53 -9.32
CA ILE A 27 2.17 -3.03 -10.63
C ILE A 27 1.70 -1.87 -11.51
N LYS A 28 0.91 -0.92 -10.97
CA LYS A 28 0.41 0.24 -11.71
C LYS A 28 1.51 1.17 -12.22
N ILE A 29 2.69 1.14 -11.60
CA ILE A 29 3.85 1.93 -12.02
C ILE A 29 4.71 1.16 -13.04
N ILE A 30 4.90 -0.14 -12.80
CA ILE A 30 5.83 -0.96 -13.61
C ILE A 30 5.23 -1.35 -14.94
N VAL A 31 3.94 -1.67 -15.01
CA VAL A 31 3.28 -2.08 -16.27
C VAL A 31 3.34 -1.00 -17.34
N PRO A 32 3.05 0.29 -17.07
CA PRO A 32 3.23 1.36 -18.05
C PRO A 32 4.68 1.52 -18.53
N ALA A 33 5.68 1.22 -17.70
CA ALA A 33 7.08 1.24 -18.13
C ALA A 33 7.36 0.19 -19.20
N PHE A 34 6.78 -1.01 -19.12
CA PHE A 34 6.86 -2.01 -20.19
C PHE A 34 6.14 -1.54 -21.45
N TYR A 35 5.00 -0.87 -21.33
CA TYR A 35 4.28 -0.32 -22.49
C TYR A 35 5.09 0.77 -23.20
N ALA A 36 5.78 1.61 -22.45
CA ALA A 36 6.71 2.60 -23.00
C ALA A 36 7.87 1.95 -23.77
N LEU A 37 8.27 0.73 -23.39
CA LEU A 37 9.26 -0.09 -24.09
C LEU A 37 8.65 -0.92 -25.25
N GLN A 38 7.38 -0.67 -25.60
CA GLN A 38 6.61 -1.41 -26.61
C GLN A 38 6.49 -2.93 -26.33
N ASP A 39 6.64 -3.34 -25.07
CA ASP A 39 6.51 -4.72 -24.65
C ASP A 39 5.22 -4.93 -23.86
N THR A 40 4.14 -5.22 -24.54
CA THR A 40 2.85 -5.58 -23.92
C THR A 40 2.76 -7.06 -23.54
N LYS A 41 3.62 -7.91 -24.18
CA LYS A 41 3.57 -9.37 -24.02
C LYS A 41 4.08 -9.82 -22.65
N THR A 42 5.14 -9.19 -22.15
CA THR A 42 5.75 -9.58 -20.85
C THR A 42 4.80 -9.34 -19.68
N PRO A 43 4.20 -8.14 -19.49
CA PRO A 43 3.23 -7.94 -18.42
C PRO A 43 2.01 -8.86 -18.53
N ALA A 44 1.51 -9.11 -19.75
CA ALA A 44 0.39 -10.01 -19.95
C ALA A 44 0.69 -11.44 -19.52
N LYS A 45 1.86 -12.00 -19.90
CA LYS A 45 2.30 -13.33 -19.48
C LYS A 45 2.44 -13.44 -17.97
N ILE A 46 3.10 -12.48 -17.33
CA ILE A 46 3.28 -12.48 -15.88
C ILE A 46 1.93 -12.32 -15.18
N GLY A 47 1.01 -11.52 -15.72
CA GLY A 47 -0.35 -11.41 -15.22
C GLY A 47 -1.08 -12.76 -15.21
N VAL A 48 -0.98 -13.54 -16.31
CA VAL A 48 -1.56 -14.89 -16.37
C VAL A 48 -0.93 -15.83 -15.34
N TYR A 49 0.39 -15.83 -15.17
CA TYR A 49 1.06 -16.65 -14.14
C TYR A 49 0.64 -16.24 -12.73
N SER A 50 0.50 -14.94 -12.46
CA SER A 50 0.00 -14.45 -11.17
C SER A 50 -1.44 -14.86 -10.92
N MET A 51 -2.30 -14.86 -11.94
CA MET A 51 -3.67 -15.32 -11.85
C MET A 51 -3.74 -16.82 -11.52
N LEU A 52 -2.94 -17.65 -12.20
CA LEU A 52 -2.86 -19.08 -11.91
C LEU A 52 -2.36 -19.34 -10.49
N LEU A 53 -1.32 -18.62 -10.06
CA LEU A 53 -0.83 -18.69 -8.69
C LEU A 53 -1.92 -18.30 -7.67
N ASN A 54 -2.67 -17.24 -7.94
CA ASN A 54 -3.77 -16.81 -7.10
C ASN A 54 -4.84 -17.90 -6.96
N ILE A 55 -5.24 -18.54 -8.06
CA ILE A 55 -6.22 -19.63 -8.04
C ILE A 55 -5.72 -20.80 -7.18
N ILE A 56 -4.47 -21.22 -7.37
CA ILE A 56 -3.87 -22.32 -6.60
C ILE A 56 -3.83 -21.97 -5.11
N LEU A 57 -3.37 -20.77 -4.77
CA LEU A 57 -3.30 -20.31 -3.39
C LEU A 57 -4.69 -20.17 -2.75
N ASN A 58 -5.69 -19.73 -3.50
CA ASN A 58 -7.06 -19.66 -3.02
C ASN A 58 -7.57 -21.05 -2.62
N LEU A 59 -7.34 -22.08 -3.46
CA LEU A 59 -7.76 -23.45 -3.16
C LEU A 59 -7.07 -24.00 -1.91
N ILE A 60 -5.80 -23.64 -1.68
CA ILE A 60 -5.03 -24.12 -0.52
C ILE A 60 -5.41 -23.37 0.76
N LEU A 61 -5.51 -22.01 0.69
CA LEU A 61 -5.69 -21.16 1.87
C LEU A 61 -7.16 -20.96 2.28
N MET A 62 -8.11 -21.21 1.38
CA MET A 62 -9.53 -21.05 1.69
C MET A 62 -9.99 -22.04 2.78
N GLY A 63 -9.40 -23.24 2.84
CA GLY A 63 -9.72 -24.23 3.87
C GLY A 63 -9.36 -23.74 5.28
N PRO A 64 -8.09 -23.47 5.60
CA PRO A 64 -7.66 -23.09 6.94
C PRO A 64 -7.98 -21.66 7.35
N LEU A 65 -8.03 -20.71 6.40
CA LEU A 65 -8.13 -19.26 6.67
C LEU A 65 -9.46 -18.64 6.22
N GLN A 66 -10.36 -19.43 5.65
CA GLN A 66 -11.66 -18.97 5.15
C GLN A 66 -11.53 -17.69 4.30
N HIS A 67 -12.29 -16.61 4.65
CA HIS A 67 -12.25 -15.33 3.91
C HIS A 67 -10.88 -14.63 3.93
N GLY A 68 -10.11 -14.80 5.01
CA GLY A 68 -8.74 -14.28 5.11
C GLY A 68 -7.78 -14.94 4.12
N GLY A 69 -8.01 -16.22 3.79
CA GLY A 69 -7.21 -16.97 2.82
C GLY A 69 -7.27 -16.38 1.42
N LEU A 70 -8.45 -15.94 0.97
CA LEU A 70 -8.62 -15.26 -0.33
C LEU A 70 -7.83 -13.95 -0.39
N ALA A 71 -7.89 -13.16 0.67
CA ALA A 71 -7.18 -11.89 0.77
C ALA A 71 -5.67 -12.10 0.73
N LEU A 72 -5.17 -13.08 1.49
CA LEU A 72 -3.76 -13.42 1.54
C LEU A 72 -3.24 -13.97 0.20
N ALA A 73 -3.99 -14.87 -0.44
CA ALA A 73 -3.65 -15.41 -1.75
C ALA A 73 -3.51 -14.31 -2.81
N THR A 74 -4.44 -13.36 -2.81
CA THR A 74 -4.42 -12.21 -3.72
C THR A 74 -3.21 -11.32 -3.47
N SER A 75 -2.86 -11.08 -2.22
CA SER A 75 -1.68 -10.29 -1.83
C SER A 75 -0.38 -10.97 -2.25
N ILE A 76 -0.26 -12.29 -2.03
CA ILE A 76 0.92 -13.06 -2.45
C ILE A 76 1.06 -13.06 -3.97
N ALA A 77 -0.02 -13.26 -4.72
CA ALA A 77 -0.01 -13.21 -6.18
C ALA A 77 0.39 -11.82 -6.71
N ALA A 78 -0.05 -10.73 -6.08
CA ALA A 78 0.35 -9.38 -6.43
C ALA A 78 1.83 -9.12 -6.14
N ILE A 79 2.34 -9.59 -5.00
CA ILE A 79 3.77 -9.51 -4.64
C ILE A 79 4.62 -10.29 -5.65
N PHE A 80 4.22 -11.49 -6.02
CA PHE A 80 4.87 -12.28 -7.06
C PHE A 80 4.92 -11.50 -8.39
N ASN A 81 3.78 -10.96 -8.81
CA ASN A 81 3.66 -10.20 -10.06
C ASN A 81 4.63 -9.01 -10.09
N VAL A 82 4.57 -8.14 -9.08
CA VAL A 82 5.42 -6.94 -9.03
C VAL A 82 6.90 -7.30 -8.94
N THR A 83 7.24 -8.34 -8.21
CA THR A 83 8.64 -8.78 -8.05
C THR A 83 9.22 -9.28 -9.36
N VAL A 84 8.49 -10.14 -10.07
CA VAL A 84 8.94 -10.68 -11.36
C VAL A 84 9.02 -9.58 -12.41
N LEU A 85 8.01 -8.69 -12.50
CA LEU A 85 8.04 -7.56 -13.43
C LEU A 85 9.21 -6.62 -13.13
N THR A 86 9.46 -6.30 -11.86
CA THR A 86 10.59 -5.45 -11.45
C THR A 86 11.93 -6.09 -11.84
N TYR A 87 12.08 -7.39 -11.59
CA TYR A 87 13.29 -8.12 -11.97
C TYR A 87 13.52 -8.09 -13.49
N LEU A 88 12.48 -8.35 -14.29
CA LEU A 88 12.57 -8.33 -15.75
C LEU A 88 12.85 -6.93 -16.28
N LEU A 89 12.22 -5.90 -15.72
CA LEU A 89 12.46 -4.51 -16.09
C LEU A 89 13.90 -4.10 -15.78
N ARG A 90 14.40 -4.46 -14.60
CA ARG A 90 15.79 -4.21 -14.20
C ARG A 90 16.80 -4.92 -15.11
N LYS A 91 16.50 -6.13 -15.56
CA LYS A 91 17.35 -6.88 -16.50
C LYS A 91 17.44 -6.18 -17.87
N ARG A 92 16.39 -5.48 -18.29
CA ARG A 92 16.36 -4.76 -19.58
C ARG A 92 16.96 -3.36 -19.53
N LEU A 93 16.69 -2.60 -18.48
CA LEU A 93 17.11 -1.20 -18.35
C LEU A 93 18.44 -1.04 -17.61
N GLY A 94 19.01 -2.12 -17.05
CA GLY A 94 20.22 -2.06 -16.25
C GLY A 94 19.98 -1.54 -14.83
N LEU A 95 21.03 -0.98 -14.20
CA LEU A 95 20.99 -0.47 -12.83
C LEU A 95 20.14 0.81 -12.73
N MET A 96 18.86 0.69 -12.42
CA MET A 96 17.93 1.80 -12.24
C MET A 96 18.06 2.48 -10.85
N GLY A 97 19.27 2.69 -10.34
CA GLY A 97 19.44 3.32 -9.02
C GLY A 97 18.77 2.56 -7.87
N GLY A 98 18.75 1.24 -7.94
CA GLY A 98 18.03 0.38 -6.99
C GLY A 98 18.39 0.62 -5.53
N GLN A 99 19.60 1.10 -5.23
CA GLN A 99 19.99 1.50 -3.87
C GLN A 99 19.20 2.72 -3.37
N LYS A 100 18.97 3.71 -4.24
CA LYS A 100 18.15 4.88 -3.86
C LYS A 100 16.70 4.48 -3.60
N ILE A 101 16.12 3.64 -4.48
CA ILE A 101 14.76 3.13 -4.32
C ILE A 101 14.64 2.29 -3.03
N PHE A 102 15.60 1.42 -2.76
CA PHE A 102 15.62 0.59 -1.55
C PHE A 102 15.70 1.44 -0.28
N LEU A 103 16.61 2.42 -0.25
CA LEU A 103 16.75 3.35 0.89
C LEU A 103 15.49 4.20 1.10
N SER A 104 14.88 4.70 0.02
CA SER A 104 13.62 5.44 0.08
C SER A 104 12.49 4.58 0.63
N THR A 105 12.36 3.36 0.13
CA THR A 105 11.35 2.40 0.64
C THR A 105 11.56 2.07 2.11
N LEU A 106 12.80 1.89 2.55
CA LEU A 106 13.12 1.62 3.96
C LEU A 106 12.76 2.80 4.87
N LYS A 107 13.05 4.04 4.42
CA LYS A 107 12.64 5.26 5.13
C LYS A 107 11.10 5.35 5.25
N LEU A 108 10.38 5.09 4.18
CA LEU A 108 8.90 5.10 4.18
C LEU A 108 8.32 4.04 5.10
N LEU A 109 8.91 2.83 5.11
CA LEU A 109 8.51 1.76 6.04
C LEU A 109 8.73 2.17 7.49
N PHE A 110 9.85 2.81 7.79
CA PHE A 110 10.13 3.31 9.14
C PHE A 110 9.11 4.38 9.57
N ILE A 111 8.84 5.37 8.71
CA ILE A 111 7.86 6.43 8.98
C ILE A 111 6.47 5.84 9.21
N SER A 112 6.03 4.93 8.33
CA SER A 112 4.72 4.29 8.45
C SER A 112 4.62 3.39 9.69
N GLY A 113 5.72 2.73 10.08
CA GLY A 113 5.79 1.95 11.31
C GLY A 113 5.61 2.81 12.55
N VAL A 114 6.32 3.93 12.66
CA VAL A 114 6.18 4.89 13.77
C VAL A 114 4.76 5.46 13.81
N MET A 115 4.20 5.84 12.66
CA MET A 115 2.82 6.30 12.56
C MET A 115 1.83 5.24 13.04
N GLY A 116 1.99 3.99 12.59
CA GLY A 116 1.12 2.88 13.00
C GLY A 116 1.16 2.60 14.49
N ILE A 117 2.34 2.65 15.10
CA ILE A 117 2.51 2.51 16.56
C ILE A 117 1.81 3.65 17.30
N ALA A 118 1.97 4.89 16.85
CA ALA A 118 1.34 6.05 17.49
C ALA A 118 -0.20 5.97 17.42
N VAL A 119 -0.75 5.63 16.27
CA VAL A 119 -2.21 5.44 16.09
C VAL A 119 -2.71 4.27 16.94
N TYR A 120 -1.95 3.17 17.01
CA TYR A 120 -2.31 2.02 17.84
C TYR A 120 -2.40 2.40 19.32
N PHE A 121 -1.39 3.11 19.87
CA PHE A 121 -1.44 3.57 21.26
C PHE A 121 -2.60 4.52 21.54
N PHE A 122 -2.88 5.45 20.61
CA PHE A 122 -4.01 6.35 20.75
C PHE A 122 -5.33 5.57 20.77
N ASN A 123 -5.50 4.63 19.85
CA ASN A 123 -6.69 3.81 19.75
C ASN A 123 -6.90 2.94 21.00
N VAL A 124 -5.87 2.27 21.51
CA VAL A 124 -5.95 1.46 22.75
C VAL A 124 -6.36 2.30 23.96
N THR A 125 -5.94 3.58 24.01
CA THR A 125 -6.23 4.47 25.14
C THR A 125 -7.64 5.04 25.08
N PHE A 126 -8.14 5.40 23.90
CA PHE A 126 -9.40 6.16 23.76
C PHE A 126 -10.56 5.35 23.18
N PHE A 127 -10.31 4.18 22.58
CA PHE A 127 -11.36 3.39 21.98
C PHE A 127 -12.17 2.62 23.03
N ASN A 128 -13.46 2.96 23.13
CA ASN A 128 -14.41 2.20 23.93
C ASN A 128 -15.35 1.40 23.01
N PRO A 129 -15.33 0.04 23.09
CA PRO A 129 -16.19 -0.81 22.26
C PRO A 129 -17.69 -0.58 22.46
N LEU A 130 -18.09 -0.11 23.66
CA LEU A 130 -19.48 0.14 24.04
C LEU A 130 -19.96 1.55 23.68
N ALA A 131 -19.08 2.42 23.16
CA ALA A 131 -19.44 3.79 22.80
C ALA A 131 -20.44 3.84 21.64
N PRO A 132 -21.29 4.87 21.55
CA PRO A 132 -22.21 5.08 20.44
C PRO A 132 -21.46 5.27 19.12
N LEU A 133 -22.15 5.01 18.01
CA LEU A 133 -21.58 5.04 16.66
C LEU A 133 -20.89 6.39 16.33
N THR A 134 -21.50 7.49 16.77
CA THR A 134 -20.94 8.84 16.60
C THR A 134 -19.58 9.00 17.22
N THR A 135 -19.37 8.50 18.45
CA THR A 135 -18.07 8.54 19.13
C THR A 135 -17.02 7.70 18.40
N LYS A 136 -17.40 6.54 17.88
CA LYS A 136 -16.50 5.69 17.08
C LYS A 136 -16.04 6.37 15.80
N ILE A 137 -16.97 7.08 15.11
CA ILE A 137 -16.63 7.84 13.90
C ILE A 137 -15.68 9.00 14.22
N ILE A 138 -15.90 9.71 15.34
CA ILE A 138 -15.03 10.81 15.77
C ILE A 138 -13.62 10.29 16.09
N ILE A 139 -13.50 9.19 16.84
CA ILE A 139 -12.21 8.58 17.16
C ILE A 139 -11.49 8.16 15.88
N LEU A 140 -12.18 7.48 14.95
CA LEU A 140 -11.59 7.08 13.67
C LEU A 140 -11.13 8.28 12.85
N SER A 141 -11.90 9.38 12.82
CA SER A 141 -11.50 10.61 12.12
C SER A 141 -10.28 11.26 12.76
N THR A 142 -10.20 11.26 14.09
CA THR A 142 -9.02 11.74 14.82
C THR A 142 -7.80 10.85 14.59
N ASP A 143 -7.94 9.54 14.55
CA ASP A 143 -6.86 8.60 14.22
C ASP A 143 -6.27 8.89 12.83
N ILE A 144 -7.12 9.12 11.84
CA ILE A 144 -6.71 9.48 10.48
C ILE A 144 -5.96 10.81 10.47
N MET A 145 -6.47 11.84 11.16
CA MET A 145 -5.83 13.15 11.24
C MET A 145 -4.46 13.09 11.92
N ILE A 146 -4.37 12.38 13.04
CA ILE A 146 -3.10 12.14 13.75
C ILE A 146 -2.11 11.42 12.83
N GLY A 147 -2.54 10.40 12.11
CA GLY A 147 -1.72 9.68 11.14
C GLY A 147 -1.16 10.59 10.06
N ILE A 148 -1.99 11.43 9.44
CA ILE A 148 -1.58 12.39 8.41
C ILE A 148 -0.57 13.39 8.94
N ILE A 149 -0.79 13.94 10.14
CA ILE A 149 0.10 14.92 10.77
C ILE A 149 1.47 14.29 11.08
N ILE A 150 1.48 13.13 11.72
CA ILE A 150 2.72 12.41 12.07
C ILE A 150 3.50 12.05 10.81
N TYR A 151 2.83 11.49 9.80
CA TYR A 151 3.45 11.15 8.53
C TYR A 151 4.05 12.39 7.84
N GLY A 152 3.31 13.50 7.81
CA GLY A 152 3.76 14.75 7.20
C GLY A 152 4.97 15.35 7.91
N ILE A 153 4.98 15.34 9.24
CA ILE A 153 6.12 15.85 10.04
C ILE A 153 7.34 14.96 9.85
N LEU A 154 7.21 13.66 10.02
CA LEU A 154 8.32 12.71 9.89
C LEU A 154 8.89 12.68 8.46
N SER A 155 8.03 12.75 7.45
CA SER A 155 8.45 12.81 6.04
C SER A 155 9.24 14.08 5.72
N ARG A 156 8.89 15.22 6.34
CA ARG A 156 9.68 16.47 6.24
C ARG A 156 11.01 16.36 6.98
N LEU A 157 11.04 15.80 8.19
CA LEU A 157 12.27 15.66 9.00
C LEU A 157 13.31 14.75 8.32
N ILE A 158 12.86 13.69 7.65
CA ILE A 158 13.74 12.72 6.97
C ILE A 158 14.16 13.25 5.56
N GLN A 159 13.76 14.46 5.18
CA GLN A 159 14.08 15.08 3.88
C GLN A 159 13.81 14.12 2.70
N ASN A 160 12.61 13.54 2.66
CA ASN A 160 12.21 12.71 1.54
C ASN A 160 12.17 13.55 0.26
N GLU A 161 13.02 13.22 -0.71
CA GLU A 161 13.10 13.88 -2.02
C GLU A 161 11.73 13.89 -2.73
N GLU A 162 10.92 12.85 -2.47
CA GLU A 162 9.58 12.70 -3.02
C GLU A 162 8.60 13.76 -2.51
N LEU A 163 8.63 14.07 -1.20
CA LEU A 163 7.77 15.12 -0.63
C LEU A 163 8.17 16.51 -1.13
N SER A 164 9.47 16.78 -1.21
CA SER A 164 10.00 18.05 -1.76
C SER A 164 9.60 18.20 -3.23
N PHE A 165 9.64 17.12 -4.01
CA PHE A 165 9.21 17.13 -5.39
C PHE A 165 7.72 17.44 -5.54
N LEU A 166 6.85 16.82 -4.71
CA LEU A 166 5.42 17.09 -4.70
C LEU A 166 5.11 18.54 -4.30
N ILE A 167 5.76 19.06 -3.26
CA ILE A 167 5.59 20.45 -2.82
C ILE A 167 5.99 21.41 -3.94
N ASN A 168 7.12 21.17 -4.59
CA ASN A 168 7.61 21.99 -5.71
C ASN A 168 6.65 21.93 -6.91
N LEU A 169 6.04 20.78 -7.21
CA LEU A 169 5.04 20.65 -8.27
C LEU A 169 3.78 21.48 -7.95
N ILE A 170 3.29 21.43 -6.70
CA ILE A 170 2.12 22.20 -6.27
C ILE A 170 2.40 23.69 -6.32
N GLN A 171 3.59 24.14 -5.86
CA GLN A 171 3.99 25.54 -5.92
C GLN A 171 4.15 26.02 -7.36
N LYS A 172 4.73 25.22 -8.24
CA LYS A 172 4.89 25.56 -9.66
C LYS A 172 3.54 25.68 -10.37
N ARG A 173 2.57 24.82 -10.03
CA ARG A 173 1.21 24.90 -10.58
C ARG A 173 0.47 26.16 -10.10
N LYS A 174 0.69 26.56 -8.85
CA LYS A 174 0.09 27.80 -8.29
C LYS A 174 0.64 29.06 -8.96
N ASN A 175 1.89 29.04 -9.41
CA ASN A 175 2.52 30.17 -10.10
C ASN A 175 2.20 30.23 -11.62
N ILE A 176 1.63 29.16 -12.20
CA ILE A 176 1.27 29.08 -13.63
C ILE A 176 -0.18 29.49 -13.89
N ILE A 177 -1.05 29.51 -12.87
CA ILE A 177 -2.44 29.97 -12.99
C ILE A 177 -2.52 31.33 -12.28
N PRO A 178 -2.35 32.46 -12.98
CA PRO A 178 -2.73 33.74 -12.44
C PRO A 178 -4.25 33.73 -12.32
N VAL A 179 -4.74 33.83 -11.09
CA VAL A 179 -6.16 34.07 -10.80
C VAL A 179 -6.43 35.49 -11.29
N ASN A 180 -7.04 35.62 -12.47
CA ASN A 180 -7.72 36.84 -12.90
C ASN A 180 -9.12 36.85 -12.27
#